data_aa0aa87e0b7acad0a9590253ed713430
#
_entry.id   aa0aa87e0b7acad0a9590253ed713430
#
_cell.length_a   1.000
_cell.length_b   1.000
_cell.length_c   1.000
_cell.angle_alpha   90.00
_cell.angle_beta   90.00
_cell.angle_gamma   90.00
#
_symmetry.space_group_name_H-M   'P 1'
#
loop_
_entity.id
_entity.type
_entity.pdbx_description
1 polymer ?
#
loop_
_entity_poly.entity_id
_entity_poly.type
_entity_poly.pdbx_seq_one_letter_code
_entity_poly.pdbx_strand_id
1 'polypeptide(L)'
;MLKLRINPMVAKDLKNIRDYIAEDNEEYAAKTIKEIYGKFENLQMFPGMGSDLSKRVSFRTDYKYAIWEDYVIIYKVGNEYVEIYRVVNRYQDITRIFD
;
A
#
# COMPACT_ATOMS: atom_id res chain seq x y z
N MET A 1 10.95 13.72 -11.04
CA MET A 1 10.30 12.58 -10.38
C MET A 1 10.07 12.89 -8.91
N LEU A 2 8.90 12.55 -8.39
CA LEU A 2 8.62 12.70 -6.98
C LEU A 2 9.48 11.74 -6.15
N LYS A 3 9.73 12.11 -4.90
CA LYS A 3 10.44 11.25 -3.96
C LYS A 3 9.45 10.27 -3.34
N LEU A 4 9.94 9.13 -2.89
CA LEU A 4 9.14 8.13 -2.22
C LEU A 4 9.30 8.28 -0.71
N ARG A 5 8.17 8.38 -0.01
CA ARG A 5 8.13 8.40 1.45
C ARG A 5 7.26 7.24 1.91
N ILE A 6 7.74 6.49 2.89
CA ILE A 6 7.03 5.33 3.41
C ILE A 6 6.70 5.57 4.88
N ASN A 7 5.41 5.56 5.20
CA ASN A 7 4.95 5.69 6.58
C ASN A 7 5.51 4.54 7.42
N PRO A 8 6.04 4.80 8.61
CA PRO A 8 6.57 3.73 9.48
C PRO A 8 5.63 2.56 9.73
N MET A 9 4.32 2.81 9.73
CA MET A 9 3.33 1.72 9.89
C MET A 9 3.39 0.69 8.76
N VAL A 10 3.90 1.07 7.59
CA VAL A 10 4.02 0.15 6.45
C VAL A 10 5.02 -0.97 6.76
N ALA A 11 6.09 -0.67 7.49
CA ALA A 11 7.05 -1.70 7.89
C ALA A 11 6.36 -2.79 8.72
N LYS A 12 5.46 -2.38 9.62
CA LYS A 12 4.67 -3.31 10.42
C LYS A 12 3.68 -4.09 9.56
N ASP A 13 3.01 -3.42 8.63
CA ASP A 13 2.11 -4.07 7.69
C ASP A 13 2.82 -5.16 6.89
N LEU A 14 4.00 -4.83 6.35
CA LEU A 14 4.78 -5.75 5.53
C LEU A 14 5.32 -6.92 6.36
N LYS A 15 5.72 -6.66 7.61
CA LYS A 15 6.15 -7.73 8.51
C LYS A 15 5.01 -8.73 8.74
N ASN A 16 3.81 -8.23 9.00
CA ASN A 16 2.65 -9.09 9.23
C ASN A 16 2.30 -9.91 7.99
N ILE A 17 2.37 -9.30 6.82
CA ILE A 17 2.12 -9.99 5.55
C ILE A 17 3.16 -11.09 5.34
N ARG A 18 4.44 -10.74 5.55
CA ARG A 18 5.54 -11.71 5.39
C ARG A 18 5.39 -12.88 6.35
N ASP A 19 5.13 -12.60 7.62
CA ASP A 19 5.02 -13.65 8.64
C ASP A 19 3.87 -14.59 8.34
N TYR A 20 2.75 -14.05 7.89
CA TYR A 20 1.59 -14.86 7.51
C TYR A 20 1.88 -15.80 6.34
N ILE A 21 2.51 -15.29 5.29
CA ILE A 21 2.84 -16.09 4.12
C ILE A 21 3.94 -17.11 4.44
N ALA A 22 4.92 -16.71 5.27
CA ALA A 22 6.06 -17.55 5.61
C ALA A 22 5.66 -18.80 6.40
N GLU A 23 4.51 -18.81 7.04
CA GLU A 23 3.98 -20.00 7.70
C GLU A 23 3.87 -21.16 6.71
N ASP A 24 3.55 -20.88 5.45
CA ASP A 24 3.41 -21.89 4.41
C ASP A 24 4.62 -21.95 3.48
N ASN A 25 5.24 -20.80 3.18
CA ASN A 25 6.30 -20.73 2.18
C ASN A 25 7.15 -19.49 2.36
N GLU A 26 8.38 -19.65 2.89
CA GLU A 26 9.28 -18.52 3.13
C GLU A 26 9.78 -17.86 1.84
N GLU A 27 10.01 -18.62 0.79
CA GLU A 27 10.47 -18.07 -0.48
C GLU A 27 9.40 -17.18 -1.10
N TYR A 28 8.15 -17.63 -1.05
CA TYR A 28 7.04 -16.88 -1.57
C TYR A 28 6.81 -15.60 -0.75
N ALA A 29 7.01 -15.68 0.56
CA ALA A 29 6.91 -14.51 1.43
C ALA A 29 7.92 -13.43 1.02
N ALA A 30 9.19 -13.81 0.85
CA ALA A 30 10.24 -12.89 0.44
C ALA A 30 9.95 -12.29 -0.93
N LYS A 31 9.49 -13.11 -1.87
CA LYS A 31 9.13 -12.65 -3.22
C LYS A 31 7.99 -11.65 -3.17
N THR A 32 6.96 -11.92 -2.37
CA THR A 32 5.81 -11.04 -2.23
C THR A 32 6.21 -9.66 -1.72
N ILE A 33 7.05 -9.62 -0.69
CA ILE A 33 7.52 -8.34 -0.14
C ILE A 33 8.32 -7.56 -1.19
N LYS A 34 9.19 -8.23 -1.92
CA LYS A 34 9.97 -7.60 -2.99
C LYS A 34 9.06 -7.00 -4.06
N GLU A 35 8.02 -7.73 -4.46
CA GLU A 35 7.08 -7.25 -5.47
C GLU A 35 6.26 -6.06 -4.97
N ILE A 36 5.91 -6.04 -3.68
CA ILE A 36 5.20 -4.90 -3.09
C ILE A 36 6.08 -3.65 -3.14
N TYR A 37 7.37 -3.74 -2.80
CA TYR A 37 8.29 -2.62 -2.94
C TYR A 37 8.40 -2.15 -4.39
N GLY A 38 8.38 -3.09 -5.33
CA GLY A 38 8.35 -2.74 -6.75
C GLY A 38 7.12 -1.94 -7.14
N LYS A 39 5.98 -2.25 -6.51
CA LYS A 39 4.74 -1.46 -6.72
C LYS A 39 4.86 -0.06 -6.15
N PHE A 40 5.55 0.11 -5.02
CA PHE A 40 5.81 1.45 -4.49
C PHE A 40 6.60 2.29 -5.49
N GLU A 41 7.61 1.71 -6.11
CA GLU A 41 8.41 2.39 -7.11
C GLU A 41 7.58 2.75 -8.35
N ASN A 42 6.67 1.86 -8.75
CA ASN A 42 5.75 2.14 -9.85
C ASN A 42 4.83 3.32 -9.54
N LEU A 43 4.34 3.40 -8.31
CA LEU A 43 3.49 4.52 -7.88
C LEU A 43 4.29 5.82 -7.79
N GLN A 44 5.57 5.74 -7.45
CA GLN A 44 6.46 6.90 -7.47
C GLN A 44 6.62 7.43 -8.89
N MET A 45 6.77 6.53 -9.86
CA MET A 45 6.94 6.89 -11.27
C MET A 45 5.63 7.36 -11.91
N PHE A 46 4.52 6.71 -11.57
CA PHE A 46 3.20 6.95 -12.16
C PHE A 46 2.16 7.16 -11.05
N PRO A 47 2.21 8.32 -10.36
CA PRO A 47 1.36 8.53 -9.16
C PRO A 47 -0.14 8.49 -9.44
N GLY A 48 -0.55 8.80 -10.67
CA GLY A 48 -1.95 8.77 -11.05
C GLY A 48 -2.50 7.39 -11.39
N MET A 49 -1.68 6.34 -11.28
CA MET A 49 -2.07 4.99 -11.68
C MET A 49 -3.17 4.39 -10.80
N GLY A 50 -3.24 4.76 -9.54
CA GLY A 50 -4.27 4.29 -8.63
C GLY A 50 -5.58 5.04 -8.75
N SER A 51 -6.55 4.66 -7.94
CA SER A 51 -7.88 5.26 -7.92
C SER A 51 -8.08 6.10 -6.67
N ASP A 52 -9.05 7.01 -6.72
CA ASP A 52 -9.36 7.86 -5.57
C ASP A 52 -10.05 7.05 -4.48
N LEU A 53 -9.53 7.11 -3.26
CA LEU A 53 -10.11 6.38 -2.14
C LEU A 53 -11.48 6.92 -1.76
N SER A 54 -11.75 8.20 -2.00
CA SER A 54 -13.05 8.82 -1.71
C SER A 54 -14.22 8.14 -2.42
N LYS A 55 -13.95 7.38 -3.49
CA LYS A 55 -14.97 6.61 -4.20
C LYS A 55 -15.33 5.31 -3.48
N ARG A 56 -14.52 4.90 -2.52
CA ARG A 56 -14.67 3.63 -1.81
C ARG A 56 -15.12 3.80 -0.36
N VAL A 57 -14.96 5.00 0.19
CA VAL A 57 -15.29 5.29 1.59
C VAL A 57 -16.34 6.38 1.65
N SER A 58 -17.01 6.53 2.79
CA SER A 58 -18.10 7.48 2.98
C SER A 58 -17.64 8.89 3.34
N PHE A 59 -16.35 9.08 3.55
CA PHE A 59 -15.78 10.38 3.91
C PHE A 59 -14.90 10.91 2.78
N ARG A 60 -14.69 12.22 2.75
CA ARG A 60 -13.84 12.85 1.76
C ARG A 60 -12.38 12.69 2.14
N THR A 61 -11.53 12.32 1.18
CA THR A 61 -10.10 12.10 1.41
C THR A 61 -9.30 12.34 0.13
N ASP A 62 -8.05 12.77 0.29
CA ASP A 62 -7.10 12.92 -0.81
C ASP A 62 -6.28 11.66 -1.06
N TYR A 63 -6.47 10.62 -0.26
CA TYR A 63 -5.76 9.36 -0.45
C TYR A 63 -6.21 8.66 -1.71
N LYS A 64 -5.27 7.90 -2.28
CA LYS A 64 -5.50 7.01 -3.42
C LYS A 64 -5.25 5.58 -2.99
N TYR A 65 -5.68 4.65 -3.80
CA TYR A 65 -5.38 3.24 -3.55
C TYR A 65 -5.03 2.53 -4.85
N ALA A 66 -4.20 1.50 -4.74
CA ALA A 66 -3.87 0.59 -5.82
C ALA A 66 -4.02 -0.83 -5.31
N ILE A 67 -4.67 -1.69 -6.10
CA ILE A 67 -4.85 -3.09 -5.73
C ILE A 67 -3.77 -3.92 -6.42
N TRP A 68 -3.09 -4.77 -5.65
CA TRP A 68 -2.16 -5.75 -6.17
C TRP A 68 -2.38 -7.06 -5.45
N GLU A 69 -2.78 -8.11 -6.19
CA GLU A 69 -3.13 -9.41 -5.62
C GLU A 69 -4.18 -9.25 -4.50
N ASP A 70 -3.92 -9.78 -3.33
CA ASP A 70 -4.82 -9.70 -2.19
C ASP A 70 -4.63 -8.44 -1.34
N TYR A 71 -3.84 -7.47 -1.82
CA TYR A 71 -3.45 -6.32 -1.02
C TYR A 71 -3.89 -5.01 -1.65
N VAL A 72 -4.14 -4.04 -0.78
CA VAL A 72 -4.44 -2.66 -1.18
C VAL A 72 -3.34 -1.77 -0.64
N ILE A 73 -2.72 -1.02 -1.52
CA ILE A 73 -1.71 -0.03 -1.17
C ILE A 73 -2.42 1.32 -1.11
N ILE A 74 -2.44 1.93 0.07
CA ILE A 74 -3.05 3.25 0.27
C ILE A 74 -1.94 4.27 0.29
N TYR A 75 -2.06 5.30 -0.57
CA TYR A 75 -1.01 6.28 -0.74
C TYR A 75 -1.58 7.67 -1.00
N LYS A 76 -0.72 8.65 -0.91
CA LYS A 76 -1.07 10.06 -1.14
C LYS A 76 -0.01 10.69 -2.02
N VAL A 77 -0.45 11.55 -2.94
CA VAL A 77 0.44 12.26 -3.85
C VAL A 77 0.54 13.72 -3.41
N GLY A 78 1.75 14.14 -3.06
CA GLY A 78 2.04 15.54 -2.74
C GLY A 78 2.85 16.21 -3.83
N ASN A 79 3.32 17.42 -3.56
CA ASN A 79 4.12 18.18 -4.53
C ASN A 79 5.53 17.61 -4.69
N GLU A 80 6.09 17.04 -3.63
CA GLU A 80 7.46 16.52 -3.62
C GLU A 80 7.54 15.02 -3.41
N TYR A 81 6.50 14.43 -2.81
CA TYR A 81 6.51 13.04 -2.37
C TYR A 81 5.29 12.28 -2.84
N VAL A 82 5.50 11.00 -3.14
CA VAL A 82 4.44 10.00 -3.05
C VAL A 82 4.62 9.31 -1.70
N GLU A 83 3.62 9.40 -0.84
CA GLU A 83 3.68 8.78 0.48
C GLU A 83 2.86 7.50 0.50
N ILE A 84 3.53 6.38 0.78
CA ILE A 84 2.84 5.12 1.02
C ILE A 84 2.36 5.15 2.47
N TYR A 85 1.05 5.08 2.65
CA TYR A 85 0.42 5.23 3.96
C TYR A 85 0.22 3.89 4.67
N ARG A 86 -0.40 2.93 3.99
CA ARG A 86 -0.67 1.60 4.55
C ARG A 86 -0.68 0.56 3.44
N VAL A 87 -0.39 -0.68 3.79
CA VAL A 87 -0.61 -1.85 2.94
C VAL A 87 -1.48 -2.81 3.74
N VAL A 88 -2.69 -3.06 3.25
CA VAL A 88 -3.68 -3.87 3.98
C VAL A 88 -4.26 -4.93 3.06
N ASN A 89 -4.88 -5.95 3.64
CA ASN A 89 -5.57 -6.98 2.87
C ASN A 89 -6.83 -6.38 2.25
N ARG A 90 -7.08 -6.68 0.97
CA ARG A 90 -8.21 -6.11 0.22
C ARG A 90 -9.59 -6.49 0.78
N TYR A 91 -9.64 -7.54 1.58
CA TYR A 91 -10.88 -8.01 2.20
C TYR A 91 -11.10 -7.42 3.58
N GLN A 92 -10.15 -6.66 4.09
CA GLN A 92 -10.25 -5.94 5.35
C GLN A 92 -11.09 -4.68 5.17
N ASP A 93 -11.77 -4.26 6.25
CA ASP A 93 -12.49 -2.98 6.24
C ASP A 93 -11.47 -1.84 6.26
N ILE A 94 -11.29 -1.20 5.11
CA ILE A 94 -10.30 -0.14 4.91
C ILE A 94 -10.59 1.06 5.81
N THR A 95 -11.87 1.31 6.14
CA THR A 95 -12.21 2.48 6.95
C THR A 95 -11.59 2.45 8.34
N ARG A 96 -11.34 1.27 8.88
CA ARG A 96 -10.76 1.10 10.22
C ARG A 96 -9.35 1.67 10.36
N ILE A 97 -8.60 1.75 9.29
CA ILE A 97 -7.23 2.26 9.38
C ILE A 97 -7.18 3.77 9.59
N PHE A 98 -8.31 4.45 9.41
CA PHE A 98 -8.44 5.90 9.60
C PHE A 98 -9.12 6.27 10.92
N ASP A 99 -9.49 5.29 11.72
CA ASP A 99 -10.13 5.51 13.03
C ASP A 99 -9.14 5.96 14.09
#